data_1f54337f6d0c0469ce1e24a6d382397b
#
_entry.id   1f54337f6d0c0469ce1e24a6d382397b
#
_cell.length_a   1.000
_cell.length_b   1.000
_cell.length_c   1.000
_cell.angle_alpha   90.00
_cell.angle_beta   90.00
_cell.angle_gamma   90.00
#
_symmetry.space_group_name_H-M   'P 1'
#
loop_
_entity.id
_entity.type
_entity.pdbx_description
1 polymer ?
#
loop_
_entity_poly.entity_id
_entity_poly.type
_entity_poly.pdbx_seq_one_letter_code
_entity_poly.pdbx_strand_id
1 'polypeptide(L)'
;MGRSKIVAGALAGLLGGVLFGMMMQMMSAPTPDGGSMPMMAMVAKVVRSDSLAIGWVYHLFNSAVIGALFAALLGGRVHNSVSGLGLGAAWGFVWWILGGLILMPLMLGMPAFAPLQMPPMRMVAMGSLIGHLIFGMITGLAFARLYTSSEGSRFAAKPAI
;
A
#
# COMPACT_ATOMS: atom_id res chain seq x y z
N MET A 1 22.27 -8.00 -14.35
CA MET A 1 22.33 -7.70 -12.90
C MET A 1 20.94 -7.97 -12.29
N GLY A 2 20.81 -8.93 -11.36
CA GLY A 2 19.53 -9.17 -10.69
C GLY A 2 19.20 -8.02 -9.76
N ARG A 3 17.94 -7.57 -9.79
CA ARG A 3 17.44 -6.53 -8.86
C ARG A 3 17.56 -7.00 -7.42
N SER A 4 17.93 -6.12 -6.51
CA SER A 4 17.91 -6.45 -5.09
C SER A 4 16.45 -6.73 -4.68
N LYS A 5 16.26 -7.66 -3.74
CA LYS A 5 14.96 -8.02 -3.16
C LYS A 5 14.16 -6.79 -2.70
N ILE A 6 14.85 -5.86 -2.06
CA ILE A 6 14.26 -4.62 -1.53
C ILE A 6 13.78 -3.70 -2.65
N VAL A 7 14.59 -3.53 -3.70
CA VAL A 7 14.21 -2.72 -4.87
C VAL A 7 13.01 -3.31 -5.59
N ALA A 8 12.97 -4.65 -5.76
CA ALA A 8 11.80 -5.33 -6.33
C ALA A 8 10.54 -5.08 -5.49
N GLY A 9 10.67 -5.12 -4.16
CA GLY A 9 9.58 -4.79 -3.24
C GLY A 9 9.10 -3.34 -3.34
N ALA A 10 10.03 -2.39 -3.37
CA ALA A 10 9.69 -0.97 -3.51
C ALA A 10 8.95 -0.68 -4.83
N LEU A 11 9.42 -1.25 -5.95
CA LEU A 11 8.75 -1.12 -7.25
C LEU A 11 7.37 -1.78 -7.25
N ALA A 12 7.24 -2.96 -6.63
CA ALA A 12 5.96 -3.64 -6.47
C ALA A 12 4.98 -2.82 -5.63
N GLY A 13 5.46 -2.21 -4.53
CA GLY A 13 4.67 -1.30 -3.70
C GLY A 13 4.23 -0.04 -4.45
N LEU A 14 5.09 0.53 -5.30
CA LEU A 14 4.72 1.66 -6.15
C LEU A 14 3.59 1.29 -7.12
N LEU A 15 3.65 0.12 -7.77
CA LEU A 15 2.58 -0.35 -8.66
C LEU A 15 1.25 -0.48 -7.93
N GLY A 16 1.23 -1.12 -6.76
CA GLY A 16 0.04 -1.20 -5.91
C GLY A 16 -0.42 0.18 -5.44
N GLY A 17 0.53 1.04 -5.09
CA GLY A 17 0.28 2.40 -4.62
C GLY A 17 -0.36 3.30 -5.67
N VAL A 18 0.05 3.22 -6.92
CA VAL A 18 -0.58 3.99 -8.02
C VAL A 18 -2.07 3.62 -8.11
N LEU A 19 -2.40 2.34 -8.16
CA LEU A 19 -3.79 1.91 -8.27
C LEU A 19 -4.61 2.29 -7.03
N PHE A 20 -4.07 2.06 -5.84
CA PHE A 20 -4.75 2.47 -4.59
C PHE A 20 -4.91 3.99 -4.50
N GLY A 21 -3.89 4.76 -4.91
CA GLY A 21 -3.97 6.23 -4.97
C GLY A 21 -5.07 6.73 -5.91
N MET A 22 -5.24 6.09 -7.07
CA MET A 22 -6.35 6.39 -8.00
C MET A 22 -7.70 6.12 -7.35
N MET A 23 -7.85 5.00 -6.63
CA MET A 23 -9.07 4.69 -5.87
C MET A 23 -9.33 5.75 -4.79
N MET A 24 -8.32 6.15 -4.02
CA MET A 24 -8.45 7.21 -3.01
C MET A 24 -8.80 8.58 -3.62
N GLN A 25 -8.32 8.87 -4.82
CA GLN A 25 -8.68 10.10 -5.53
C GLN A 25 -10.18 10.13 -5.89
N MET A 26 -10.77 8.97 -6.18
CA MET A 26 -12.18 8.82 -6.53
C MET A 26 -13.10 8.70 -5.30
N MET A 27 -12.55 8.36 -4.14
CA MET A 27 -13.29 8.24 -2.89
C MET A 27 -13.34 9.59 -2.17
N SER A 28 -14.51 9.94 -1.62
CA SER A 28 -14.69 11.14 -0.80
C SER A 28 -14.84 10.76 0.67
N ALA A 29 -14.24 11.58 1.53
CA ALA A 29 -14.39 11.49 2.98
C ALA A 29 -15.16 12.74 3.48
N PRO A 30 -16.05 12.59 4.49
CA PRO A 30 -16.74 13.70 5.11
C PRO A 30 -15.75 14.61 5.84
N THR A 31 -16.00 15.90 5.83
CA THR A 31 -15.26 16.92 6.56
C THR A 31 -16.04 17.42 7.78
N PRO A 32 -15.37 17.96 8.83
CA PRO A 32 -16.03 18.41 10.05
C PRO A 32 -17.07 19.53 9.84
N ASP A 33 -16.92 20.31 8.78
CA ASP A 33 -17.85 21.39 8.37
C ASP A 33 -19.08 20.89 7.60
N GLY A 34 -19.24 19.55 7.49
CA GLY A 34 -20.36 18.93 6.76
C GLY A 34 -20.14 18.81 5.25
N GLY A 35 -18.98 19.20 4.75
CA GLY A 35 -18.58 18.99 3.35
C GLY A 35 -17.99 17.61 3.09
N SER A 36 -17.32 17.49 1.96
CA SER A 36 -16.52 16.29 1.61
C SER A 36 -15.28 16.67 0.82
N MET A 37 -14.24 15.86 0.93
CA MET A 37 -13.01 16.00 0.15
C MET A 37 -12.52 14.64 -0.37
N PRO A 38 -11.75 14.59 -1.47
CA PRO A 38 -11.11 13.36 -1.90
C PRO A 38 -10.22 12.79 -0.79
N MET A 39 -10.21 11.45 -0.63
CA MET A 39 -9.34 10.79 0.35
C MET A 39 -7.86 11.13 0.14
N MET A 40 -7.42 11.35 -1.10
CA MET A 40 -6.05 11.77 -1.39
C MET A 40 -5.73 13.17 -0.82
N ALA A 41 -6.71 14.10 -0.79
CA ALA A 41 -6.55 15.39 -0.12
C ALA A 41 -6.41 15.21 1.41
N MET A 42 -7.12 14.24 1.99
CA MET A 42 -6.98 13.90 3.40
C MET A 42 -5.59 13.30 3.72
N VAL A 43 -5.01 12.54 2.79
CA VAL A 43 -3.61 12.08 2.88
C VAL A 43 -2.63 13.27 2.88
N ALA A 44 -2.88 14.33 2.11
CA ALA A 44 -2.05 15.54 2.16
C ALA A 44 -2.10 16.21 3.54
N LYS A 45 -3.27 16.23 4.18
CA LYS A 45 -3.43 16.79 5.55
C LYS A 45 -2.60 16.05 6.60
N VAL A 46 -2.29 14.77 6.40
CA VAL A 46 -1.39 14.00 7.30
C VAL A 46 -0.02 14.68 7.43
N VAL A 47 0.48 15.27 6.34
CA VAL A 47 1.73 16.03 6.30
C VAL A 47 1.49 17.56 6.36
N ARG A 48 0.31 17.98 6.85
CA ARG A 48 -0.08 19.39 7.02
C ARG A 48 -0.03 20.22 5.74
N SER A 49 -0.37 19.61 4.61
CA SER A 49 -0.40 20.25 3.29
C SER A 49 -1.82 20.28 2.73
N ASP A 50 -2.13 21.35 1.99
CA ASP A 50 -3.36 21.47 1.18
C ASP A 50 -3.14 21.05 -0.28
N SER A 51 -1.90 20.75 -0.65
CA SER A 51 -1.54 20.37 -2.01
C SER A 51 -1.84 18.90 -2.28
N LEU A 52 -2.71 18.63 -3.23
CA LEU A 52 -3.01 17.28 -3.69
C LEU A 52 -1.76 16.56 -4.23
N ALA A 53 -0.86 17.29 -4.89
CA ALA A 53 0.41 16.74 -5.37
C ALA A 53 1.29 16.23 -4.22
N ILE A 54 1.34 16.94 -3.09
CA ILE A 54 2.04 16.49 -1.89
C ILE A 54 1.38 15.23 -1.32
N GLY A 55 0.05 15.14 -1.33
CA GLY A 55 -0.67 13.92 -0.95
C GLY A 55 -0.23 12.71 -1.78
N TRP A 56 -0.16 12.86 -3.10
CA TRP A 56 0.33 11.82 -4.00
C TRP A 56 1.78 11.45 -3.75
N VAL A 57 2.68 12.41 -3.59
CA VAL A 57 4.11 12.15 -3.31
C VAL A 57 4.25 11.37 -2.01
N TYR A 58 3.59 11.81 -0.94
CA TYR A 58 3.62 11.14 0.35
C TYR A 58 3.04 9.72 0.28
N HIS A 59 1.91 9.55 -0.42
CA HIS A 59 1.30 8.24 -0.61
C HIS A 59 2.20 7.27 -1.36
N LEU A 60 2.80 7.70 -2.47
CA LEU A 60 3.70 6.86 -3.26
C LEU A 60 5.00 6.56 -2.53
N PHE A 61 5.54 7.50 -1.76
CA PHE A 61 6.68 7.27 -0.89
C PHE A 61 6.38 6.17 0.13
N ASN A 62 5.26 6.28 0.86
CA ASN A 62 4.82 5.24 1.81
C ASN A 62 4.60 3.90 1.10
N SER A 63 4.01 3.90 -0.09
CA SER A 63 3.79 2.69 -0.87
C SER A 63 5.08 1.98 -1.22
N ALA A 64 6.13 2.74 -1.60
CA ALA A 64 7.46 2.19 -1.87
C ALA A 64 8.10 1.60 -0.60
N VAL A 65 8.02 2.32 0.52
CA VAL A 65 8.54 1.86 1.83
C VAL A 65 7.80 0.60 2.28
N ILE A 66 6.47 0.58 2.21
CA ILE A 66 5.63 -0.57 2.59
C ILE A 66 5.92 -1.79 1.72
N GLY A 67 6.14 -1.59 0.41
CA GLY A 67 6.54 -2.65 -0.50
C GLY A 67 7.95 -3.17 -0.23
N ALA A 68 8.89 -2.30 0.12
CA ALA A 68 10.25 -2.69 0.54
C ALA A 68 10.22 -3.52 1.84
N LEU A 69 9.39 -3.12 2.81
CA LEU A 69 9.16 -3.87 4.06
C LEU A 69 8.50 -5.23 3.80
N PHE A 70 7.52 -5.31 2.90
CA PHE A 70 6.95 -6.58 2.44
C PHE A 70 8.05 -7.52 1.94
N ALA A 71 8.91 -7.03 1.05
CA ALA A 71 10.02 -7.82 0.52
C ALA A 71 11.00 -8.23 1.62
N ALA A 72 11.36 -7.34 2.55
CA ALA A 72 12.26 -7.63 3.65
C ALA A 72 11.74 -8.75 4.55
N LEU A 73 10.49 -8.65 4.99
CA LEU A 73 9.89 -9.50 6.01
C LEU A 73 9.26 -10.78 5.44
N LEU A 74 8.58 -10.68 4.31
CA LEU A 74 7.77 -11.75 3.73
C LEU A 74 8.31 -12.29 2.40
N GLY A 75 9.19 -11.56 1.73
CA GLY A 75 9.66 -11.93 0.40
C GLY A 75 10.34 -13.31 0.32
N GLY A 76 10.94 -13.81 1.42
CA GLY A 76 11.49 -15.17 1.49
C GLY A 76 10.41 -16.28 1.48
N ARG A 77 9.14 -15.93 1.71
CA ARG A 77 7.98 -16.84 1.69
C ARG A 77 7.19 -16.77 0.37
N VAL A 78 7.58 -15.87 -0.52
CA VAL A 78 6.93 -15.72 -1.83
C VAL A 78 7.63 -16.64 -2.81
N HIS A 79 6.99 -17.76 -3.15
CA HIS A 79 7.55 -18.77 -4.06
C HIS A 79 6.93 -18.71 -5.46
N ASN A 80 5.70 -18.19 -5.57
CA ASN A 80 4.95 -18.08 -6.82
C ASN A 80 3.88 -16.97 -6.72
N SER A 81 3.12 -16.76 -7.80
CA SER A 81 2.07 -15.73 -7.84
C SER A 81 0.97 -15.96 -6.79
N VAL A 82 0.60 -17.20 -6.48
CA VAL A 82 -0.47 -17.52 -5.51
C VAL A 82 -0.03 -17.16 -4.09
N SER A 83 1.19 -17.58 -3.70
CA SER A 83 1.75 -17.19 -2.40
C SER A 83 1.97 -15.68 -2.30
N GLY A 84 2.35 -15.03 -3.40
CA GLY A 84 2.47 -13.58 -3.48
C GLY A 84 1.14 -12.88 -3.23
N LEU A 85 0.06 -13.31 -3.89
CA LEU A 85 -1.29 -12.77 -3.69
C LEU A 85 -1.78 -12.95 -2.25
N GLY A 86 -1.65 -14.15 -1.69
CA GLY A 86 -2.13 -14.45 -0.33
C GLY A 86 -1.37 -13.66 0.74
N LEU A 87 -0.02 -13.67 0.68
CA LEU A 87 0.81 -12.89 1.61
C LEU A 87 0.62 -11.39 1.40
N GLY A 88 0.44 -10.95 0.16
CA GLY A 88 0.13 -9.57 -0.16
C GLY A 88 -1.21 -9.13 0.43
N ALA A 89 -2.28 -9.93 0.31
CA ALA A 89 -3.58 -9.63 0.92
C ALA A 89 -3.48 -9.49 2.45
N ALA A 90 -2.80 -10.44 3.11
CA ALA A 90 -2.55 -10.38 4.55
C ALA A 90 -1.75 -9.11 4.94
N TRP A 91 -0.75 -8.74 4.14
CA TRP A 91 0.03 -7.52 4.32
C TRP A 91 -0.81 -6.26 4.17
N GLY A 92 -1.66 -6.21 3.15
CA GLY A 92 -2.61 -5.11 2.94
C GLY A 92 -3.58 -4.98 4.11
N PHE A 93 -4.10 -6.10 4.65
CA PHE A 93 -4.95 -6.10 5.83
C PHE A 93 -4.24 -5.54 7.07
N VAL A 94 -2.98 -5.93 7.30
CA VAL A 94 -2.16 -5.39 8.40
C VAL A 94 -2.00 -3.87 8.23
N TRP A 95 -1.72 -3.38 7.03
CA TRP A 95 -1.57 -1.94 6.79
C TRP A 95 -2.89 -1.17 6.81
N TRP A 96 -4.01 -1.80 6.52
CA TRP A 96 -5.32 -1.19 6.78
C TRP A 96 -5.51 -0.89 8.26
N ILE A 97 -5.15 -1.85 9.15
CA ILE A 97 -5.24 -1.62 10.59
C ILE A 97 -4.23 -0.55 11.03
N LEU A 98 -2.95 -0.74 10.71
CA LEU A 98 -1.89 0.17 11.17
C LEU A 98 -1.98 1.55 10.51
N GLY A 99 -2.08 1.61 9.20
CA GLY A 99 -2.10 2.85 8.42
C GLY A 99 -3.47 3.52 8.45
N GLY A 100 -4.51 2.79 8.05
CA GLY A 100 -5.85 3.34 7.86
C GLY A 100 -6.65 3.58 9.13
N LEU A 101 -6.53 2.69 10.14
CA LEU A 101 -7.32 2.80 11.37
C LEU A 101 -6.56 3.39 12.56
N ILE A 102 -5.24 3.36 12.56
CA ILE A 102 -4.45 3.85 13.68
C ILE A 102 -3.65 5.09 13.30
N LEU A 103 -2.64 4.97 12.42
CA LEU A 103 -1.69 6.04 12.16
C LEU A 103 -2.35 7.26 11.52
N MET A 104 -3.11 7.09 10.45
CA MET A 104 -3.75 8.20 9.74
C MET A 104 -4.73 8.97 10.65
N PRO A 105 -5.67 8.34 11.38
CA PRO A 105 -6.52 9.05 12.33
C PRO A 105 -5.72 9.82 13.37
N LEU A 106 -4.70 9.21 14.00
CA LEU A 106 -3.88 9.89 15.01
C LEU A 106 -3.15 11.11 14.43
N MET A 107 -2.59 11.01 13.23
CA MET A 107 -1.91 12.13 12.57
C MET A 107 -2.87 13.25 12.17
N LEU A 108 -4.15 12.94 11.99
CA LEU A 108 -5.23 13.90 11.74
C LEU A 108 -5.89 14.44 13.03
N GLY A 109 -5.37 14.09 14.21
CA GLY A 109 -5.90 14.53 15.50
C GLY A 109 -7.17 13.79 15.94
N MET A 110 -7.50 12.67 15.33
CA MET A 110 -8.61 11.81 15.70
C MET A 110 -8.14 10.63 16.56
N PRO A 111 -9.01 10.03 17.38
CA PRO A 111 -8.65 8.80 18.10
C PRO A 111 -8.41 7.64 17.13
N ALA A 112 -7.59 6.67 17.55
CA ALA A 112 -7.42 5.42 16.82
C ALA A 112 -8.79 4.75 16.63
N PHE A 113 -8.96 4.09 15.48
CA PHE A 113 -10.22 3.44 15.07
C PHE A 113 -11.41 4.39 14.87
N ALA A 114 -11.22 5.72 14.88
CA ALA A 114 -12.29 6.69 14.62
C ALA A 114 -13.11 6.37 13.36
N PRO A 115 -12.52 5.92 12.21
CA PRO A 115 -13.30 5.60 11.02
C PRO A 115 -14.33 4.47 11.21
N LEU A 116 -14.13 3.56 12.17
CA LEU A 116 -15.10 2.51 12.50
C LEU A 116 -16.15 2.98 13.51
N GLN A 117 -15.79 3.92 14.39
CA GLN A 117 -16.64 4.41 15.47
C GLN A 117 -17.61 5.50 15.00
N MET A 118 -17.19 6.33 14.05
CA MET A 118 -17.97 7.45 13.53
C MET A 118 -18.86 7.00 12.35
N PRO A 119 -20.21 7.02 12.47
CA PRO A 119 -21.10 6.54 11.43
C PRO A 119 -20.82 7.10 10.03
N PRO A 120 -20.56 8.42 9.84
CA PRO A 120 -20.27 8.97 8.51
C PRO A 120 -18.98 8.43 7.87
N MET A 121 -18.03 7.92 8.67
CA MET A 121 -16.74 7.44 8.18
C MET A 121 -16.70 5.93 7.94
N ARG A 122 -17.72 5.17 8.33
CA ARG A 122 -17.72 3.71 8.18
C ARG A 122 -17.58 3.24 6.73
N MET A 123 -18.25 3.94 5.80
CA MET A 123 -18.11 3.64 4.36
C MET A 123 -16.69 3.92 3.86
N VAL A 124 -16.04 4.96 4.38
CA VAL A 124 -14.63 5.28 4.09
C VAL A 124 -13.73 4.16 4.62
N ALA A 125 -13.96 3.68 5.86
CA ALA A 125 -13.19 2.58 6.44
C ALA A 125 -13.30 1.29 5.59
N MET A 126 -14.52 0.95 5.14
CA MET A 126 -14.75 -0.23 4.30
C MET A 126 -14.11 -0.10 2.90
N GLY A 127 -14.27 1.06 2.26
CA GLY A 127 -13.60 1.34 0.98
C GLY A 127 -12.08 1.32 1.12
N SER A 128 -11.55 1.85 2.22
CA SER A 128 -10.13 1.80 2.57
C SER A 128 -9.64 0.36 2.78
N LEU A 129 -10.43 -0.53 3.40
CA LEU A 129 -10.10 -1.95 3.51
C LEU A 129 -9.91 -2.58 2.13
N ILE A 130 -10.88 -2.38 1.24
CA ILE A 130 -10.81 -2.91 -0.13
C ILE A 130 -9.55 -2.39 -0.84
N GLY A 131 -9.28 -1.07 -0.73
CA GLY A 131 -8.10 -0.46 -1.32
C GLY A 131 -6.79 -1.04 -0.78
N HIS A 132 -6.67 -1.26 0.51
CA HIS A 132 -5.48 -1.86 1.12
C HIS A 132 -5.30 -3.34 0.73
N LEU A 133 -6.38 -4.10 0.62
CA LEU A 133 -6.31 -5.49 0.13
C LEU A 133 -5.83 -5.54 -1.33
N ILE A 134 -6.38 -4.68 -2.19
CA ILE A 134 -5.95 -4.57 -3.60
C ILE A 134 -4.47 -4.13 -3.66
N PHE A 135 -4.08 -3.11 -2.90
CA PHE A 135 -2.69 -2.66 -2.79
C PHE A 135 -1.75 -3.82 -2.43
N GLY A 136 -2.11 -4.55 -1.38
CA GLY A 136 -1.30 -5.67 -0.89
C GLY A 136 -1.22 -6.81 -1.91
N MET A 137 -2.34 -7.22 -2.51
CA MET A 137 -2.38 -8.26 -3.54
C MET A 137 -1.53 -7.90 -4.76
N ILE A 138 -1.61 -6.66 -5.24
CA ILE A 138 -0.79 -6.20 -6.37
C ILE A 138 0.68 -6.16 -5.99
N THR A 139 1.00 -5.66 -4.80
CA THR A 139 2.37 -5.63 -4.28
C THR A 139 2.95 -7.05 -4.22
N GLY A 140 2.23 -8.00 -3.66
CA GLY A 140 2.68 -9.39 -3.56
C GLY A 140 2.82 -10.09 -4.90
N LEU A 141 1.85 -9.89 -5.81
CA LEU A 141 1.88 -10.45 -7.17
C LEU A 141 3.03 -9.85 -8.00
N ALA A 142 3.18 -8.52 -7.99
CA ALA A 142 4.24 -7.83 -8.71
C ALA A 142 5.62 -8.22 -8.18
N PHE A 143 5.77 -8.32 -6.85
CA PHE A 143 7.01 -8.79 -6.23
C PHE A 143 7.35 -10.22 -6.68
N ALA A 144 6.38 -11.16 -6.65
CA ALA A 144 6.59 -12.52 -7.11
C ALA A 144 7.13 -12.54 -8.55
N ARG A 145 6.56 -11.75 -9.45
CA ARG A 145 6.99 -11.70 -10.87
C ARG A 145 8.33 -11.00 -11.06
N LEU A 146 8.59 -9.91 -10.35
CA LEU A 146 9.83 -9.14 -10.51
C LEU A 146 11.05 -9.84 -9.91
N TYR A 147 10.86 -10.56 -8.80
CA TYR A 147 11.94 -11.17 -8.04
C TYR A 147 12.21 -12.62 -8.46
N THR A 148 11.20 -13.48 -8.56
CA THR A 148 11.38 -14.89 -8.94
C THR A 148 11.88 -15.04 -10.38
N SER A 149 11.42 -14.19 -11.31
CA SER A 149 11.95 -14.19 -12.69
C SER A 149 13.44 -13.85 -12.75
N SER A 150 13.93 -13.00 -11.83
CA SER A 150 15.34 -12.62 -11.77
C SER A 150 16.23 -13.73 -11.20
N GLU A 151 15.71 -14.58 -10.33
CA GLU A 151 16.45 -15.75 -9.80
C GLU A 151 16.52 -16.88 -10.83
N GLY A 152 15.43 -17.18 -11.53
CA GLY A 152 15.42 -18.19 -12.60
C GLY A 152 16.44 -17.90 -13.70
N SER A 153 16.59 -16.65 -14.08
CA SER A 153 17.59 -16.23 -15.08
C SER A 153 19.05 -16.31 -14.55
N ARG A 154 19.29 -16.22 -13.23
CA ARG A 154 20.60 -16.40 -12.63
C ARG A 154 21.06 -17.87 -12.61
N PHE A 155 20.14 -18.81 -12.40
CA PHE A 155 20.44 -20.24 -12.42
C PHE A 155 20.70 -20.74 -13.85
N ALA A 156 19.96 -20.20 -14.86
CA ALA A 156 20.15 -20.54 -16.26
C ALA A 156 21.46 -20.01 -16.87
N ALA A 157 22.04 -18.96 -16.30
CA ALA A 157 23.28 -18.33 -16.76
C ALA A 157 24.56 -18.89 -16.12
N LYS A 158 24.47 -19.88 -15.21
CA LYS A 158 25.64 -20.50 -14.58
C LYS A 158 26.14 -21.62 -15.50
N PRO A 159 27.34 -21.51 -16.11
CA PRO A 159 27.87 -22.59 -16.93
C PRO A 159 28.07 -23.84 -16.06
N ALA A 160 27.69 -25.01 -16.61
CA ALA A 160 28.07 -26.30 -16.02
C ALA A 160 29.59 -26.38 -16.00
N ILE A 161 30.18 -26.52 -14.82
CA ILE A 161 31.60 -26.80 -14.62
C ILE A 161 31.84 -28.28 -14.86
#